data_8106aa29fdd556fedd0d614a5ed1565c
#
_entry.id   8106aa29fdd556fedd0d614a5ed1565c
#
_cell.length_a   1.000
_cell.length_b   1.000
_cell.length_c   1.000
_cell.angle_alpha   90.00
_cell.angle_beta   90.00
_cell.angle_gamma   90.00
#
_symmetry.space_group_name_H-M   'P 1'
#
loop_
_entity.id
_entity.type
_entity.pdbx_description
1 polymer ?
#
loop_
_entity_poly.entity_id
_entity_poly.type
_entity_poly.pdbx_seq_one_letter_code
_entity_poly.pdbx_strand_id
1 'polypeptide(L)'
;MVSLDACSMRVVDAERVAAVLARMPDEADVVDLADVFGLLAVPGRLRLLVALLDGELCVCDLAAAAGMSESATSHALRLLRAHRVVTVRRDGRMSYYTLADAHVRMLLDVALAHIAHSELIHDHAEAPR
;
A
#
# COMPACT_ATOMS: atom_id res chain seq x y z
N MET A 1 0.91 28.19 3.41
CA MET A 1 2.33 28.36 3.13
C MET A 1 3.10 28.30 4.43
N VAL A 2 4.00 27.32 4.53
CA VAL A 2 4.83 27.20 5.72
C VAL A 2 5.74 28.41 5.76
N SER A 3 5.67 29.18 6.84
CA SER A 3 6.62 30.26 7.08
C SER A 3 7.99 29.63 7.22
N LEU A 4 8.83 29.82 6.22
CA LEU A 4 10.20 29.40 6.28
C LEU A 4 10.96 30.39 7.15
N ASP A 5 11.17 30.01 8.40
CA ASP A 5 12.15 30.72 9.21
C ASP A 5 13.49 30.61 8.48
N ALA A 6 13.98 31.71 8.01
CA ALA A 6 15.23 31.77 7.26
C ALA A 6 16.41 31.16 8.02
N CYS A 7 16.27 30.97 9.33
CA CYS A 7 17.28 30.36 10.20
C CYS A 7 17.24 28.84 10.23
N SER A 8 16.11 28.19 9.85
CA SER A 8 15.92 26.74 9.97
C SER A 8 16.00 25.99 8.65
N MET A 9 15.93 26.68 7.52
CA MET A 9 15.96 26.02 6.21
C MET A 9 17.03 26.63 5.32
N ARG A 10 17.95 25.77 4.90
CA ARG A 10 18.93 26.15 3.89
C ARG A 10 18.52 25.60 2.55
N VAL A 11 18.44 26.47 1.54
CA VAL A 11 18.27 26.08 0.15
C VAL A 11 19.62 26.14 -0.53
N VAL A 12 20.12 24.99 -0.96
CA VAL A 12 21.41 24.87 -1.67
C VAL A 12 21.22 25.09 -3.16
N ASP A 13 20.16 24.52 -3.73
CA ASP A 13 19.83 24.62 -5.15
C ASP A 13 18.39 25.12 -5.30
N ALA A 14 18.26 26.44 -5.41
CA ALA A 14 16.94 27.10 -5.47
C ALA A 14 16.15 26.72 -6.74
N GLU A 15 16.86 26.54 -7.88
CA GLU A 15 16.21 26.18 -9.13
C GLU A 15 15.61 24.78 -9.06
N ARG A 16 16.35 23.84 -8.47
CA ARG A 16 15.89 22.47 -8.30
C ARG A 16 14.71 22.39 -7.32
N VAL A 17 14.79 23.12 -6.23
CA VAL A 17 13.67 23.22 -5.25
C VAL A 17 12.42 23.78 -5.92
N ALA A 18 12.56 24.84 -6.71
CA ALA A 18 11.43 25.42 -7.44
C ALA A 18 10.81 24.41 -8.42
N ALA A 19 11.64 23.65 -9.13
CA ALA A 19 11.17 22.61 -10.06
C ALA A 19 10.42 21.49 -9.32
N VAL A 20 10.90 21.08 -8.16
CA VAL A 20 10.22 20.07 -7.32
C VAL A 20 8.88 20.60 -6.82
N LEU A 21 8.87 21.85 -6.31
CA LEU A 21 7.63 22.47 -5.82
C LEU A 21 6.58 22.61 -6.92
N ALA A 22 7.01 22.88 -8.15
CA ALA A 22 6.10 22.99 -9.30
C ALA A 22 5.40 21.66 -9.62
N ARG A 23 5.99 20.53 -9.24
CA ARG A 23 5.45 19.18 -9.45
C ARG A 23 4.79 18.61 -8.20
N MET A 24 4.95 19.26 -7.06
CA MET A 24 4.38 18.77 -5.80
C MET A 24 2.86 18.74 -5.91
N PRO A 25 2.21 17.60 -5.61
CA PRO A 25 0.76 17.56 -5.56
C PRO A 25 0.23 18.53 -4.50
N ASP A 26 -1.05 18.90 -4.61
CA ASP A 26 -1.72 19.68 -3.59
C ASP A 26 -1.67 18.97 -2.24
N GLU A 27 -1.71 19.73 -1.16
CA GLU A 27 -1.71 19.17 0.20
C GLU A 27 -2.82 18.15 0.41
N ALA A 28 -4.01 18.40 -0.13
CA ALA A 28 -5.12 17.44 -0.05
C ALA A 28 -4.78 16.11 -0.72
N ASP A 29 -4.12 16.15 -1.88
CA ASP A 29 -3.71 14.95 -2.59
C ASP A 29 -2.61 14.19 -1.84
N VAL A 30 -1.68 14.90 -1.22
CA VAL A 30 -0.63 14.29 -0.39
C VAL A 30 -1.25 13.59 0.82
N VAL A 31 -2.23 14.21 1.48
CA VAL A 31 -2.94 13.61 2.61
C VAL A 31 -3.69 12.34 2.18
N ASP A 32 -4.40 12.41 1.05
CA ASP A 32 -5.12 11.25 0.50
C ASP A 32 -4.17 10.10 0.18
N LEU A 33 -3.04 10.41 -0.42
CA LEU A 33 -2.00 9.42 -0.71
C LEU A 33 -1.44 8.80 0.57
N ALA A 34 -1.18 9.61 1.58
CA ALA A 34 -0.70 9.15 2.87
C ALA A 34 -1.73 8.22 3.55
N ASP A 35 -3.02 8.54 3.45
CA ASP A 35 -4.10 7.71 3.98
C ASP A 35 -4.11 6.32 3.30
N VAL A 36 -3.91 6.28 1.98
CA VAL A 36 -3.83 5.01 1.25
C VAL A 36 -2.64 4.18 1.76
N PHE A 37 -1.45 4.77 1.86
CA PHE A 37 -0.29 4.06 2.37
C PHE A 37 -0.46 3.63 3.83
N GLY A 38 -1.07 4.47 4.66
CA GLY A 38 -1.39 4.13 6.04
C GLY A 38 -2.34 2.93 6.14
N LEU A 39 -3.32 2.88 5.26
CA LEU A 39 -4.24 1.76 5.16
C LEU A 39 -3.51 0.45 4.82
N LEU A 40 -2.51 0.52 3.92
CA LEU A 40 -1.72 -0.63 3.50
C LEU A 40 -0.63 -1.01 4.51
N ALA A 41 -0.31 -0.13 5.46
CA ALA A 41 0.79 -0.33 6.40
C ALA A 41 0.47 -1.30 7.56
N VAL A 42 -0.61 -2.06 7.47
CA VAL A 42 -1.01 -3.05 8.48
C VAL A 42 -0.77 -4.45 7.93
N PRO A 43 0.06 -5.28 8.59
CA PRO A 43 0.42 -6.60 8.07
C PRO A 43 -0.76 -7.50 7.70
N GLY A 44 -1.81 -7.51 8.50
CA GLY A 44 -3.02 -8.29 8.21
C GLY A 44 -3.67 -7.88 6.89
N ARG A 45 -3.80 -6.59 6.65
CA ARG A 45 -4.37 -6.05 5.41
C ARG A 45 -3.48 -6.39 4.21
N LEU A 46 -2.16 -6.29 4.37
CA LEU A 46 -1.23 -6.69 3.31
C LEU A 46 -1.37 -8.16 2.96
N ARG A 47 -1.51 -9.03 3.95
CA ARG A 47 -1.72 -10.46 3.70
C ARG A 47 -2.97 -10.72 2.87
N LEU A 48 -4.06 -10.00 3.16
CA LEU A 48 -5.29 -10.10 2.37
C LEU A 48 -5.08 -9.67 0.92
N LEU A 49 -4.38 -8.56 0.70
CA LEU A 49 -4.11 -8.05 -0.64
C LEU A 49 -3.19 -8.98 -1.44
N VAL A 50 -2.15 -9.50 -0.80
CA VAL A 50 -1.25 -10.47 -1.43
C VAL A 50 -2.01 -11.74 -1.81
N ALA A 51 -2.94 -12.19 -0.97
CA ALA A 51 -3.78 -13.34 -1.29
C ALA A 51 -4.64 -13.12 -2.54
N LEU A 52 -5.00 -11.88 -2.83
CA LEU A 52 -5.81 -11.53 -4.00
C LEU A 52 -5.01 -11.37 -5.30
N LEU A 53 -3.68 -11.46 -5.25
CA LEU A 53 -2.86 -11.33 -6.46
C LEU A 53 -3.18 -12.40 -7.51
N ASP A 54 -3.54 -13.60 -7.07
CA ASP A 54 -3.82 -14.72 -7.97
C ASP A 54 -5.28 -14.81 -8.43
N GLY A 55 -6.14 -13.94 -7.94
CA GLY A 55 -7.54 -13.92 -8.36
C GLY A 55 -8.49 -13.65 -7.20
N GLU A 56 -9.80 -13.71 -7.50
CA GLU A 56 -10.83 -13.44 -6.49
C GLU A 56 -10.92 -14.55 -5.45
N LEU A 57 -11.21 -14.16 -4.22
CA LEU A 57 -11.44 -15.07 -3.11
C LEU A 57 -12.63 -14.59 -2.27
N CYS A 58 -13.37 -15.53 -1.69
CA CYS A 58 -14.42 -15.22 -0.74
C CYS A 58 -13.81 -14.88 0.64
N VAL A 59 -14.63 -14.34 1.52
CA VAL A 59 -14.18 -13.93 2.87
C VAL A 59 -13.59 -15.10 3.66
N CYS A 60 -14.23 -16.27 3.61
CA CYS A 60 -13.73 -17.45 4.33
C CYS A 60 -12.34 -17.86 3.87
N ASP A 61 -12.12 -17.91 2.58
CA ASP A 61 -10.84 -18.29 2.00
C ASP A 61 -9.77 -17.23 2.25
N LEU A 62 -10.14 -15.95 2.18
CA LEU A 62 -9.25 -14.85 2.52
C LEU A 62 -8.82 -14.92 3.99
N ALA A 63 -9.76 -15.15 4.90
CA ALA A 63 -9.47 -15.29 6.32
C ALA A 63 -8.48 -16.43 6.57
N ALA A 64 -8.71 -17.57 5.93
CA ALA A 64 -7.83 -18.73 6.03
C ALA A 64 -6.43 -18.42 5.47
N ALA A 65 -6.36 -17.81 4.30
CA ALA A 65 -5.10 -17.46 3.65
C ALA A 65 -4.29 -16.45 4.46
N ALA A 66 -4.96 -15.48 5.09
CA ALA A 66 -4.31 -14.44 5.88
C ALA A 66 -4.06 -14.83 7.34
N GLY A 67 -4.58 -15.98 7.78
CA GLY A 67 -4.46 -16.40 9.18
C GLY A 67 -5.22 -15.49 10.14
N MET A 68 -6.39 -15.00 9.71
CA MET A 68 -7.21 -14.07 10.46
C MET A 68 -8.59 -14.65 10.72
N SER A 69 -9.29 -14.13 11.74
CA SER A 69 -10.71 -14.46 11.92
C SER A 69 -11.55 -13.89 10.78
N GLU A 70 -12.72 -14.47 10.53
CA GLU A 70 -13.65 -13.94 9.52
C GLU A 70 -14.13 -12.53 9.89
N SER A 71 -14.34 -12.27 11.17
CA SER A 71 -14.75 -10.96 11.66
C SER A 71 -13.68 -9.89 11.38
N ALA A 72 -12.42 -10.17 11.72
CA ALA A 72 -11.31 -9.26 11.45
C ALA A 72 -11.11 -9.06 9.94
N THR A 73 -11.24 -10.13 9.16
CA THR A 73 -11.13 -10.09 7.70
C THR A 73 -12.22 -9.22 7.10
N SER A 74 -13.48 -9.41 7.52
CA SER A 74 -14.59 -8.60 7.03
C SER A 74 -14.43 -7.12 7.36
N HIS A 75 -13.92 -6.82 8.56
CA HIS A 75 -13.65 -5.43 8.97
C HIS A 75 -12.55 -4.80 8.09
N ALA A 76 -11.45 -5.52 7.89
CA ALA A 76 -10.35 -5.05 7.05
C ALA A 76 -10.80 -4.83 5.60
N LEU A 77 -11.57 -5.77 5.05
CA LEU A 77 -12.08 -5.68 3.68
C LEU A 77 -13.03 -4.49 3.49
N ARG A 78 -13.84 -4.16 4.50
CA ARG A 78 -14.69 -2.97 4.45
C ARG A 78 -13.87 -1.69 4.34
N LEU A 79 -12.79 -1.57 5.11
CA LEU A 79 -11.89 -0.42 5.04
C LEU A 79 -11.20 -0.34 3.68
N LEU A 80 -10.69 -1.46 3.19
CA LEU A 80 -10.01 -1.53 1.89
C LEU A 80 -10.97 -1.17 0.75
N ARG A 81 -12.21 -1.63 0.85
CA ARG A 81 -13.24 -1.29 -0.14
C ARG A 81 -13.62 0.18 -0.10
N ALA A 82 -13.75 0.77 1.09
CA ALA A 82 -14.09 2.18 1.25
C ALA A 82 -13.04 3.08 0.59
N HIS A 83 -11.77 2.67 0.61
CA HIS A 83 -10.65 3.38 -0.02
C HIS A 83 -10.35 2.90 -1.44
N ARG A 84 -11.24 2.12 -2.03
CA ARG A 84 -11.16 1.65 -3.42
C ARG A 84 -9.91 0.81 -3.72
N VAL A 85 -9.42 0.09 -2.74
CA VAL A 85 -8.29 -0.83 -2.89
C VAL A 85 -8.75 -2.20 -3.36
N VAL A 86 -9.94 -2.61 -2.93
CA VAL A 86 -10.60 -3.86 -3.36
C VAL A 86 -12.03 -3.59 -3.84
N THR A 87 -12.54 -4.48 -4.66
CA THR A 87 -13.94 -4.51 -5.08
C THR A 87 -14.58 -5.82 -4.65
N VAL A 88 -15.89 -5.83 -4.58
CA VAL A 88 -16.66 -7.01 -4.17
C VAL A 88 -17.67 -7.39 -5.25
N ARG A 89 -17.79 -8.70 -5.48
CA ARG A 89 -18.85 -9.29 -6.30
C ARG A 89 -19.66 -10.22 -5.42
N ARG A 90 -20.96 -10.06 -5.42
CA ARG A 90 -21.86 -10.92 -4.66
C ARG A 90 -22.44 -12.00 -5.55
N ASP A 91 -22.45 -13.23 -5.04
CA ASP A 91 -23.09 -14.37 -5.67
C ASP A 91 -23.85 -15.14 -4.60
N GLY A 92 -25.16 -14.95 -4.55
CA GLY A 92 -25.98 -15.49 -3.48
C GLY A 92 -25.58 -14.97 -2.12
N ARG A 93 -25.18 -15.88 -1.23
CA ARG A 93 -24.71 -15.55 0.13
C ARG A 93 -23.20 -15.29 0.19
N MET A 94 -22.50 -15.53 -0.91
CA MET A 94 -21.06 -15.40 -0.98
C MET A 94 -20.67 -14.01 -1.47
N SER A 95 -19.62 -13.48 -0.87
CA SER A 95 -18.99 -12.24 -1.33
C SER A 95 -17.56 -12.56 -1.76
N TYR A 96 -17.24 -12.22 -3.00
CA TYR A 96 -15.93 -12.44 -3.58
C TYR A 96 -15.22 -11.11 -3.77
N TYR A 97 -14.00 -11.04 -3.33
CA TYR A 97 -13.19 -9.82 -3.40
C TYR A 97 -12.10 -9.95 -4.45
N THR A 98 -11.80 -8.84 -5.11
CA THR A 98 -10.68 -8.71 -6.05
C THR A 98 -9.95 -7.41 -5.78
N LEU A 99 -8.70 -7.30 -6.24
CA LEU A 99 -8.00 -6.02 -6.27
C LEU A 99 -8.75 -5.07 -7.20
N ALA A 100 -8.85 -3.79 -6.82
CA ALA A 100 -9.69 -2.84 -7.53
C ALA A 100 -9.25 -2.58 -8.95
N ASP A 101 -7.93 -2.51 -9.17
CA ASP A 101 -7.38 -2.19 -10.48
C ASP A 101 -5.92 -2.64 -10.62
N ALA A 102 -5.38 -2.44 -11.82
CA ALA A 102 -4.00 -2.80 -12.12
C ALA A 102 -2.97 -2.00 -11.31
N HIS A 103 -3.31 -0.79 -10.89
CA HIS A 103 -2.38 0.05 -10.11
C HIS A 103 -2.10 -0.55 -8.74
N VAL A 104 -3.13 -1.08 -8.07
CA VAL A 104 -2.97 -1.75 -6.77
C VAL A 104 -2.07 -2.98 -6.94
N ARG A 105 -2.32 -3.78 -7.97
CA ARG A 105 -1.49 -4.95 -8.29
C ARG A 105 -0.03 -4.56 -8.53
N MET A 106 0.19 -3.55 -9.35
CA MET A 106 1.54 -3.08 -9.66
C MET A 106 2.28 -2.60 -8.41
N LEU A 107 1.59 -1.87 -7.54
CA LEU A 107 2.17 -1.39 -6.30
C LEU A 107 2.63 -2.56 -5.41
N LEU A 108 1.81 -3.58 -5.27
CA LEU A 108 2.15 -4.77 -4.49
C LEU A 108 3.30 -5.56 -5.12
N ASP A 109 3.27 -5.76 -6.43
CA ASP A 109 4.31 -6.48 -7.14
C ASP A 109 5.67 -5.78 -7.01
N VAL A 110 5.69 -4.46 -7.16
CA VAL A 110 6.92 -3.67 -7.01
C VAL A 110 7.43 -3.72 -5.58
N ALA A 111 6.54 -3.59 -4.59
CA ALA A 111 6.92 -3.65 -3.18
C ALA A 111 7.49 -5.04 -2.81
N LEU A 112 6.85 -6.11 -3.26
CA LEU A 112 7.33 -7.47 -3.03
C LEU A 112 8.68 -7.72 -3.69
N ALA A 113 8.85 -7.25 -4.92
CA ALA A 113 10.12 -7.35 -5.64
C ALA A 113 11.23 -6.59 -4.92
N HIS A 114 10.93 -5.43 -4.35
CA HIS A 114 11.89 -4.63 -3.59
C HIS A 114 12.38 -5.39 -2.36
N ILE A 115 11.48 -6.03 -1.60
CA ILE A 115 11.84 -6.79 -0.41
C ILE A 115 12.70 -8.00 -0.78
N ALA A 116 12.34 -8.75 -1.81
CA ALA A 116 13.11 -9.90 -2.30
C ALA A 116 14.53 -9.46 -2.71
N HIS A 117 14.66 -8.33 -3.39
CA HIS A 117 15.95 -7.78 -3.76
C HIS A 117 16.79 -7.36 -2.55
N SER A 118 16.16 -6.78 -1.54
CA SER A 118 16.84 -6.39 -0.28
C SER A 118 17.34 -7.60 0.48
N GLU A 119 16.61 -8.69 0.52
CA GLU A 119 17.03 -9.94 1.13
C GLU A 119 18.28 -10.51 0.43
N LEU A 120 18.29 -10.50 -0.89
CA LEU A 120 19.46 -10.96 -1.67
C LEU A 120 20.71 -10.11 -1.36
N ILE A 121 20.55 -8.82 -1.20
CA ILE A 121 21.66 -7.93 -0.82
C ILE A 121 22.14 -8.25 0.60
N HIS A 122 21.24 -8.50 1.52
CA HIS A 122 21.55 -8.86 2.90
C HIS A 122 22.32 -10.19 2.98
N ASP A 123 21.87 -11.19 2.26
CA ASP A 123 22.53 -12.50 2.21
C ASP A 123 23.98 -12.38 1.72
N HIS A 124 24.21 -11.52 0.73
CA HIS A 124 25.57 -11.27 0.24
C HIS A 124 26.43 -10.48 1.25
N ALA A 125 25.82 -9.59 2.02
CA ALA A 125 26.53 -8.81 3.03
C ALA A 125 26.88 -9.64 4.26
N GLU A 126 26.12 -10.68 4.57
CA GLU A 126 26.32 -11.59 5.70
C GLU A 126 27.11 -12.85 5.33
N ALA A 127 27.58 -12.96 4.10
CA ALA A 127 28.41 -14.08 3.69
C ALA A 127 29.65 -14.18 4.58
N PRO A 128 30.00 -15.38 5.09
CA PRO A 128 31.13 -15.53 5.98
C PRO A 128 32.42 -15.09 5.30
N ARG A 129 33.16 -14.30 6.02
CA ARG A 129 34.47 -13.79 5.58
C ARG A 129 35.52 -14.85 5.58
#